data_53730ca834f6b571f9ffa8d1e80eb6ac
#
_entry.id   53730ca834f6b571f9ffa8d1e80eb6ac
#
_cell.length_a   1.000
_cell.length_b   1.000
_cell.length_c   1.000
_cell.angle_alpha   90.00
_cell.angle_beta   90.00
_cell.angle_gamma   90.00
#
_symmetry.space_group_name_H-M   'P 1'
#
loop_
_entity.id
_entity.type
_entity.pdbx_description
1 polymer ?
#
loop_
_entity_poly.entity_id
_entity_poly.type
_entity_poly.pdbx_seq_one_letter_code
_entity_poly.pdbx_strand_id
1 'polypeptide(L)'
;MYTPASSPPTSHALSLRNYGDSHSSHAHDHFQVLIGLDGVLEIEVEGRGAGIGVGEAQVVAPGDRHDFSARKQGSVCLVLDTTHAAWARCAERAPPGAPQLHTLARYLAQCLRQPQASALALQNGPALLLEAWNPEPPSHSDSRRRRIDWPVLADWARARWHEPLGVADLAGAACLSPSQFAQRCRDEQGMGAMHWLRSLRLAHARELRLGGMSVAETARLTGYRSPSALTAALRR
;
A
#
# COMPACT_ATOMS: atom_id res chain seq x y z
N MET A 1 -9.39 -26.17 -21.46
CA MET A 1 -9.76 -24.96 -22.20
C MET A 1 -9.72 -23.81 -21.19
N TYR A 2 -8.64 -23.03 -21.16
CA TYR A 2 -8.49 -21.88 -20.25
C TYR A 2 -8.91 -20.62 -21.02
N THR A 3 -9.98 -19.97 -20.57
CA THR A 3 -10.40 -18.68 -21.09
C THR A 3 -9.70 -17.61 -20.24
N PRO A 4 -8.90 -16.68 -20.80
CA PRO A 4 -8.32 -15.62 -20.00
C PRO A 4 -9.44 -14.71 -19.51
N ALA A 5 -9.61 -14.62 -18.20
CA ALA A 5 -10.53 -13.68 -17.58
C ALA A 5 -9.95 -12.29 -17.70
N SER A 6 -10.49 -11.50 -18.61
CA SER A 6 -10.17 -10.10 -18.83
C SER A 6 -11.04 -9.22 -17.92
N SER A 7 -10.60 -9.05 -16.67
CA SER A 7 -10.99 -7.90 -15.84
C SER A 7 -9.82 -7.60 -14.93
N PRO A 8 -9.34 -6.35 -14.84
CA PRO A 8 -8.24 -6.01 -13.95
C PRO A 8 -8.65 -6.32 -12.50
N PRO A 9 -7.81 -7.00 -11.71
CA PRO A 9 -8.10 -7.24 -10.32
C PRO A 9 -8.21 -5.91 -9.58
N THR A 10 -9.25 -5.74 -8.80
CA THR A 10 -9.58 -4.50 -8.07
C THR A 10 -8.55 -4.10 -7.01
N SER A 11 -7.49 -4.85 -6.79
CA SER A 11 -6.20 -4.54 -6.12
C SER A 11 -5.23 -5.71 -6.12
N HIS A 12 -5.63 -6.92 -5.68
CA HIS A 12 -4.79 -8.11 -5.57
C HIS A 12 -5.63 -9.37 -5.75
N ALA A 13 -5.14 -10.34 -6.53
CA ALA A 13 -5.75 -11.66 -6.66
C ALA A 13 -4.70 -12.75 -6.47
N LEU A 14 -4.85 -13.58 -5.43
CA LEU A 14 -4.07 -14.79 -5.23
C LEU A 14 -4.79 -15.99 -5.82
N SER A 15 -4.08 -16.82 -6.57
CA SER A 15 -4.63 -18.03 -7.16
C SER A 15 -3.58 -19.15 -7.22
N LEU A 16 -4.06 -20.40 -7.25
CA LEU A 16 -3.24 -21.55 -7.61
C LEU A 16 -3.47 -21.86 -9.07
N ARG A 17 -2.41 -21.89 -9.86
CA ARG A 17 -2.48 -22.22 -11.28
C ARG A 17 -1.69 -23.49 -11.57
N ASN A 18 -2.33 -24.37 -12.37
CA ASN A 18 -1.70 -25.56 -12.91
C ASN A 18 -1.36 -25.27 -14.37
N TYR A 19 -0.11 -25.43 -14.73
CA TYR A 19 0.40 -25.23 -16.08
C TYR A 19 0.69 -26.59 -16.72
N GLY A 20 0.27 -26.74 -17.97
CA GLY A 20 0.56 -27.91 -18.83
C GLY A 20 1.53 -27.54 -19.96
N ASP A 21 1.57 -28.39 -20.97
CA ASP A 21 2.42 -28.23 -22.16
C ASP A 21 1.84 -27.29 -23.23
N SER A 22 0.75 -26.59 -22.92
CA SER A 22 0.13 -25.61 -23.84
C SER A 22 0.86 -24.27 -23.78
N HIS A 23 1.22 -23.76 -24.96
CA HIS A 23 1.82 -22.45 -25.15
C HIS A 23 0.74 -21.41 -25.46
N SER A 24 0.76 -20.25 -24.80
CA SER A 24 -0.06 -19.10 -25.18
C SER A 24 0.61 -17.80 -24.80
N SER A 25 1.09 -17.08 -25.82
CA SER A 25 1.72 -15.78 -25.61
C SER A 25 0.67 -14.68 -25.42
N HIS A 26 0.79 -13.93 -24.33
CA HIS A 26 -0.10 -12.82 -24.01
C HIS A 26 0.64 -11.71 -23.23
N ALA A 27 -0.05 -10.59 -23.02
CA ALA A 27 0.40 -9.50 -22.14
C ALA A 27 -0.79 -9.00 -21.32
N HIS A 28 -0.54 -8.38 -20.18
CA HIS A 28 -1.57 -7.81 -19.31
C HIS A 28 -1.10 -6.48 -18.70
N ASP A 29 -2.00 -5.74 -18.08
CA ASP A 29 -1.79 -4.39 -17.52
C ASP A 29 -1.44 -4.37 -16.02
N HIS A 30 -1.10 -5.50 -15.45
CA HIS A 30 -0.78 -5.67 -14.03
C HIS A 30 0.50 -6.48 -13.85
N PHE A 31 1.08 -6.47 -12.65
CA PHE A 31 2.17 -7.38 -12.29
C PHE A 31 1.61 -8.77 -12.06
N GLN A 32 2.29 -9.78 -12.61
CA GLN A 32 2.03 -11.18 -12.29
C GLN A 32 3.25 -11.77 -11.60
N VAL A 33 3.08 -12.17 -10.33
CA VAL A 33 4.12 -12.78 -9.52
C VAL A 33 3.88 -14.29 -9.49
N LEU A 34 4.84 -15.05 -9.96
CA LEU A 34 4.76 -16.51 -10.01
C LEU A 34 5.75 -17.11 -9.00
N ILE A 35 5.31 -18.04 -8.18
CA ILE A 35 6.14 -18.76 -7.20
C ILE A 35 5.91 -20.24 -7.39
N GLY A 36 6.97 -20.97 -7.76
CA GLY A 36 6.91 -22.42 -8.01
C GLY A 36 6.66 -23.22 -6.73
N LEU A 37 5.65 -24.10 -6.78
CA LEU A 37 5.27 -24.99 -5.67
C LEU A 37 5.53 -26.46 -5.99
N ASP A 38 5.39 -26.83 -7.28
CA ASP A 38 5.62 -28.19 -7.76
C ASP A 38 6.01 -28.14 -9.23
N GLY A 39 6.87 -29.08 -9.67
CA GLY A 39 7.38 -29.13 -11.04
C GLY A 39 8.28 -27.94 -11.42
N VAL A 40 8.46 -27.74 -12.71
CA VAL A 40 9.20 -26.61 -13.29
C VAL A 40 8.34 -25.97 -14.36
N LEU A 41 8.08 -24.68 -14.21
CA LEU A 41 7.45 -23.84 -15.21
C LEU A 41 8.52 -23.17 -16.07
N GLU A 42 8.52 -23.41 -17.35
CA GLU A 42 9.34 -22.66 -18.32
C GLU A 42 8.56 -21.40 -18.69
N ILE A 43 9.20 -20.26 -18.59
CA ILE A 43 8.60 -18.96 -18.93
C ILE A 43 9.52 -18.24 -19.91
N GLU A 44 8.94 -17.60 -20.91
CA GLU A 44 9.63 -16.66 -21.78
C GLU A 44 9.00 -15.29 -21.58
N VAL A 45 9.81 -14.27 -21.25
CA VAL A 45 9.39 -12.89 -21.09
C VAL A 45 10.25 -12.03 -22.00
N GLU A 46 9.62 -11.29 -22.95
CA GLU A 46 10.30 -10.43 -23.90
C GLU A 46 11.46 -11.17 -24.63
N GLY A 47 11.25 -12.42 -25.03
CA GLY A 47 12.23 -13.25 -25.70
C GLY A 47 13.34 -13.84 -24.80
N ARG A 48 13.24 -13.69 -23.48
CA ARG A 48 14.20 -14.26 -22.50
C ARG A 48 13.55 -15.43 -21.77
N GLY A 49 14.07 -16.63 -22.00
CA GLY A 49 13.62 -17.84 -21.34
C GLY A 49 14.18 -17.98 -19.93
N ALA A 50 13.37 -18.43 -18.99
CA ALA A 50 13.75 -18.79 -17.62
C ALA A 50 12.93 -20.00 -17.14
N GLY A 51 13.46 -20.73 -16.13
CA GLY A 51 12.73 -21.80 -15.44
C GLY A 51 12.33 -21.34 -14.04
N ILE A 52 11.13 -21.68 -13.60
CA ILE A 52 10.66 -21.44 -12.24
C ILE A 52 10.43 -22.81 -11.61
N GLY A 53 11.43 -23.27 -10.85
CA GLY A 53 11.35 -24.48 -10.03
C GLY A 53 10.71 -24.25 -8.67
N VAL A 54 10.67 -25.30 -7.85
CA VAL A 54 10.12 -25.25 -6.50
C VAL A 54 10.92 -24.26 -5.62
N GLY A 55 10.25 -23.26 -5.09
CA GLY A 55 10.87 -22.20 -4.27
C GLY A 55 11.51 -21.08 -5.07
N GLU A 56 11.53 -21.17 -6.39
CA GLU A 56 11.93 -20.09 -7.27
C GLU A 56 10.72 -19.21 -7.62
N ALA A 57 10.98 -17.98 -8.04
CA ALA A 57 9.91 -17.05 -8.36
C ALA A 57 10.32 -16.07 -9.45
N GLN A 58 9.34 -15.53 -10.17
CA GLN A 58 9.49 -14.56 -11.23
C GLN A 58 8.38 -13.52 -11.16
N VAL A 59 8.70 -12.28 -11.52
CA VAL A 59 7.70 -11.23 -11.74
C VAL A 59 7.65 -10.89 -13.23
N VAL A 60 6.45 -10.89 -13.79
CA VAL A 60 6.15 -10.34 -15.11
C VAL A 60 5.59 -8.93 -14.92
N ALA A 61 6.19 -7.93 -15.57
CA ALA A 61 5.75 -6.55 -15.45
C ALA A 61 4.54 -6.25 -16.37
N PRO A 62 3.76 -5.19 -16.06
CA PRO A 62 2.70 -4.73 -16.94
C PRO A 62 3.23 -4.42 -18.34
N GLY A 63 2.56 -4.96 -19.36
CA GLY A 63 2.92 -4.76 -20.76
C GLY A 63 3.92 -5.79 -21.32
N ASP A 64 4.66 -6.51 -20.49
CA ASP A 64 5.61 -7.52 -20.93
C ASP A 64 4.87 -8.69 -21.60
N ARG A 65 5.35 -9.02 -22.80
CA ARG A 65 4.84 -10.19 -23.53
C ARG A 65 5.51 -11.44 -22.99
N HIS A 66 4.70 -12.42 -22.61
CA HIS A 66 5.21 -13.65 -22.02
C HIS A 66 4.44 -14.87 -22.48
N ASP A 67 5.09 -16.02 -22.41
CA ASP A 67 4.57 -17.35 -22.70
C ASP A 67 4.97 -18.33 -21.61
N PHE A 68 4.13 -19.32 -21.35
CA PHE A 68 4.35 -20.34 -20.35
C PHE A 68 4.30 -21.74 -20.97
N SER A 69 5.19 -22.58 -20.51
CA SER A 69 5.23 -23.99 -20.86
C SER A 69 5.64 -24.81 -19.65
N ALA A 70 4.96 -25.90 -19.38
CA ALA A 70 5.42 -26.85 -18.37
C ALA A 70 5.75 -28.17 -19.04
N ARG A 71 6.76 -28.89 -18.50
CA ARG A 71 7.09 -30.23 -18.98
C ARG A 71 5.93 -31.18 -18.75
N LYS A 72 5.98 -32.37 -19.36
CA LYS A 72 4.92 -33.40 -19.33
C LYS A 72 4.32 -33.72 -17.96
N GLN A 73 5.03 -33.45 -16.87
CA GLN A 73 4.55 -33.61 -15.49
C GLN A 73 3.71 -32.45 -14.97
N GLY A 74 3.62 -31.36 -15.74
CA GLY A 74 2.96 -30.11 -15.30
C GLY A 74 3.78 -29.32 -14.29
N SER A 75 3.27 -28.15 -13.94
CA SER A 75 3.81 -27.31 -12.87
C SER A 75 2.68 -26.64 -12.10
N VAL A 76 2.85 -26.47 -10.80
CA VAL A 76 1.92 -25.75 -9.93
C VAL A 76 2.60 -24.52 -9.38
N CYS A 77 1.98 -23.36 -9.57
CA CYS A 77 2.45 -22.10 -9.02
C CYS A 77 1.40 -21.42 -8.15
N LEU A 78 1.85 -20.76 -7.10
CA LEU A 78 1.09 -19.67 -6.49
C LEU A 78 1.28 -18.45 -7.37
N VAL A 79 0.17 -17.83 -7.79
CA VAL A 79 0.19 -16.65 -8.65
C VAL A 79 -0.52 -15.50 -7.94
N LEU A 80 0.15 -14.35 -7.90
CA LEU A 80 -0.41 -13.09 -7.46
C LEU A 80 -0.51 -12.13 -8.65
N ASP A 81 -1.73 -11.80 -9.04
CA ASP A 81 -2.00 -10.70 -9.97
C ASP A 81 -2.24 -9.42 -9.16
N THR A 82 -1.51 -8.33 -9.47
CA THR A 82 -1.57 -7.09 -8.67
C THR A 82 -1.19 -5.85 -9.46
N THR A 83 -1.84 -4.73 -9.16
CA THR A 83 -1.49 -3.41 -9.70
C THR A 83 -0.56 -2.60 -8.77
N HIS A 84 -0.11 -3.20 -7.66
CA HIS A 84 0.69 -2.50 -6.66
C HIS A 84 2.11 -2.19 -7.16
N ALA A 85 2.45 -0.91 -7.31
CA ALA A 85 3.69 -0.42 -7.93
C ALA A 85 4.99 -0.88 -7.24
N ALA A 86 4.94 -1.32 -5.97
CA ALA A 86 6.13 -1.82 -5.27
C ALA A 86 6.76 -3.04 -5.95
N TRP A 87 6.00 -3.82 -6.73
CA TRP A 87 6.48 -4.97 -7.49
C TRP A 87 7.36 -4.61 -8.69
N ALA A 88 7.37 -3.33 -9.14
CA ALA A 88 8.23 -2.89 -10.23
C ALA A 88 9.72 -3.18 -9.95
N ARG A 89 10.17 -2.94 -8.71
CA ARG A 89 11.56 -3.23 -8.30
C ARG A 89 11.87 -4.74 -8.24
N CYS A 90 10.86 -5.56 -8.06
CA CYS A 90 10.98 -7.02 -8.02
C CYS A 90 11.05 -7.64 -9.43
N ALA A 91 10.49 -6.97 -10.44
CA ALA A 91 10.57 -7.41 -11.83
C ALA A 91 11.99 -7.29 -12.41
N GLU A 92 12.79 -6.35 -11.89
CA GLU A 92 14.18 -6.13 -12.34
C GLU A 92 15.21 -7.08 -11.68
N ARG A 93 14.82 -7.77 -10.60
CA ARG A 93 15.72 -8.63 -9.82
C ARG A 93 15.07 -9.98 -9.54
N ALA A 94 15.79 -11.05 -9.87
CA ALA A 94 15.43 -12.37 -9.38
C ALA A 94 15.37 -12.35 -7.84
N PRO A 95 14.40 -13.05 -7.21
CA PRO A 95 14.35 -13.11 -5.76
C PRO A 95 15.67 -13.74 -5.28
N PRO A 96 16.29 -13.16 -4.25
CA PRO A 96 17.33 -13.91 -3.54
C PRO A 96 16.64 -15.17 -3.06
N GLY A 97 17.25 -16.35 -3.23
CA GLY A 97 16.68 -17.63 -2.79
C GLY A 97 16.27 -17.54 -1.31
N ALA A 98 15.03 -17.14 -1.07
CA ALA A 98 14.51 -16.83 0.25
C ALA A 98 13.63 -18.00 0.72
N PRO A 99 14.11 -18.85 1.65
CA PRO A 99 13.29 -19.93 2.23
C PRO A 99 11.96 -19.44 2.79
N GLN A 100 11.91 -18.19 3.26
CA GLN A 100 10.72 -17.55 3.78
C GLN A 100 9.63 -17.36 2.72
N LEU A 101 10.02 -16.94 1.50
CA LEU A 101 9.08 -16.76 0.38
C LEU A 101 8.40 -18.08 0.03
N HIS A 102 9.18 -19.16 -0.08
CA HIS A 102 8.66 -20.49 -0.37
C HIS A 102 7.73 -21.00 0.74
N THR A 103 8.12 -20.85 2.00
CA THR A 103 7.31 -21.28 3.16
C THR A 103 5.98 -20.54 3.19
N LEU A 104 6.00 -19.22 2.98
CA LEU A 104 4.80 -18.40 2.92
C LEU A 104 3.92 -18.78 1.72
N ALA A 105 4.51 -18.98 0.55
CA ALA A 105 3.77 -19.39 -0.64
C ALA A 105 3.05 -20.74 -0.44
N ARG A 106 3.70 -21.70 0.20
CA ARG A 106 3.08 -22.99 0.55
C ARG A 106 1.91 -22.83 1.54
N TYR A 107 2.07 -21.98 2.55
CA TYR A 107 1.00 -21.69 3.50
C TYR A 107 -0.21 -21.06 2.80
N LEU A 108 0.00 -20.04 1.96
CA LEU A 108 -1.07 -19.38 1.22
C LEU A 108 -1.74 -20.35 0.22
N ALA A 109 -0.96 -21.21 -0.42
CA ALA A 109 -1.47 -22.28 -1.29
C ALA A 109 -2.37 -23.26 -0.53
N GLN A 110 -2.01 -23.61 0.69
CA GLN A 110 -2.84 -24.45 1.56
C GLN A 110 -4.15 -23.73 1.94
N CYS A 111 -4.09 -22.45 2.29
CA CYS A 111 -5.29 -21.65 2.56
C CYS A 111 -6.25 -21.63 1.37
N LEU A 112 -5.71 -21.46 0.13
CA LEU A 112 -6.52 -21.45 -1.09
C LEU A 112 -7.17 -22.81 -1.43
N ARG A 113 -6.58 -23.91 -0.99
CA ARG A 113 -7.13 -25.26 -1.17
C ARG A 113 -8.23 -25.62 -0.17
N GLN A 114 -8.35 -24.90 0.92
CA GLN A 114 -9.35 -25.18 1.96
C GLN A 114 -10.69 -24.49 1.63
N PRO A 115 -11.84 -25.18 1.85
CA PRO A 115 -13.17 -24.60 1.59
C PRO A 115 -13.44 -23.32 2.41
N GLN A 116 -12.74 -23.15 3.52
CA GLN A 116 -12.81 -21.98 4.41
C GLN A 116 -11.45 -21.29 4.46
N ALA A 117 -10.99 -20.81 3.30
CA ALA A 117 -9.75 -20.05 3.24
C ALA A 117 -9.78 -18.87 4.23
N SER A 118 -8.70 -18.70 4.98
CA SER A 118 -8.58 -17.59 5.90
C SER A 118 -8.62 -16.27 5.13
N ALA A 119 -9.69 -15.50 5.28
CA ALA A 119 -9.83 -14.20 4.66
C ALA A 119 -8.65 -13.27 5.02
N LEU A 120 -8.15 -13.39 6.26
CA LEU A 120 -7.00 -12.63 6.74
C LEU A 120 -5.71 -13.00 6.00
N ALA A 121 -5.47 -14.29 5.73
CA ALA A 121 -4.31 -14.75 4.97
C ALA A 121 -4.36 -14.25 3.52
N LEU A 122 -5.53 -14.32 2.89
CA LEU A 122 -5.72 -13.84 1.52
C LEU A 122 -5.59 -12.31 1.41
N GLN A 123 -6.09 -11.59 2.40
CA GLN A 123 -6.00 -10.12 2.44
C GLN A 123 -4.57 -9.62 2.66
N ASN A 124 -3.80 -10.26 3.56
CA ASN A 124 -2.44 -9.81 3.91
C ASN A 124 -1.35 -10.56 3.14
N GLY A 125 -1.67 -11.68 2.51
CA GLY A 125 -0.73 -12.50 1.74
C GLY A 125 0.10 -11.72 0.73
N PRO A 126 -0.49 -10.84 -0.10
CA PRO A 126 0.25 -10.04 -1.07
C PRO A 126 1.33 -9.14 -0.43
N ALA A 127 1.04 -8.51 0.70
CA ALA A 127 1.99 -7.67 1.42
C ALA A 127 3.13 -8.49 2.05
N LEU A 128 2.80 -9.64 2.63
CA LEU A 128 3.79 -10.56 3.21
C LEU A 128 4.68 -11.19 2.13
N LEU A 129 4.15 -11.50 0.94
CA LEU A 129 4.95 -11.99 -0.20
C LEU A 129 5.94 -10.92 -0.67
N LEU A 130 5.53 -9.65 -0.74
CA LEU A 130 6.42 -8.55 -1.12
C LEU A 130 7.55 -8.37 -0.09
N GLU A 131 7.23 -8.47 1.20
CA GLU A 131 8.22 -8.42 2.28
C GLU A 131 9.20 -9.60 2.21
N ALA A 132 8.68 -10.82 1.99
CA ALA A 132 9.51 -12.01 1.88
C ALA A 132 10.36 -12.03 0.59
N TRP A 133 9.93 -11.35 -0.48
CA TRP A 133 10.71 -11.18 -1.70
C TRP A 133 11.93 -10.30 -1.52
N ASN A 134 11.79 -9.26 -0.70
CA ASN A 134 12.81 -8.26 -0.47
C ASN A 134 13.38 -8.39 0.95
N PRO A 135 14.29 -9.38 1.20
CA PRO A 135 14.81 -9.67 2.54
C PRO A 135 15.81 -8.62 3.06
N GLU A 136 16.10 -7.57 2.30
CA GLU A 136 16.73 -6.42 2.94
C GLU A 136 15.76 -5.95 4.04
N PRO A 137 16.17 -6.01 5.32
CA PRO A 137 15.31 -5.49 6.36
C PRO A 137 14.97 -4.06 5.92
N PRO A 138 13.70 -3.68 5.92
CA PRO A 138 13.36 -2.30 5.69
C PRO A 138 14.27 -1.52 6.62
N SER A 139 15.06 -0.60 6.06
CA SER A 139 15.91 0.25 6.87
C SER A 139 15.04 0.69 8.02
N HIS A 140 15.43 0.38 9.27
CA HIS A 140 14.57 0.48 10.47
C HIS A 140 13.97 1.87 10.69
N SER A 141 14.20 2.80 9.76
CA SER A 141 13.62 4.12 9.71
C SER A 141 12.23 4.21 9.09
N ASP A 142 11.81 3.30 8.19
CA ASP A 142 10.58 3.52 7.41
C ASP A 142 9.39 2.62 7.80
N SER A 143 9.61 1.35 8.18
CA SER A 143 8.51 0.41 8.48
C SER A 143 7.93 0.53 9.91
N ARG A 144 8.63 1.20 10.85
CA ARG A 144 8.09 1.52 12.19
C ARG A 144 7.38 2.87 12.25
N ARG A 145 7.47 3.70 11.23
CA ARG A 145 6.74 4.96 11.18
C ARG A 145 5.34 4.69 10.65
N ARG A 146 4.41 4.35 11.54
CA ARG A 146 2.98 4.38 11.21
C ARG A 146 2.69 5.70 10.48
N ARG A 147 2.31 5.63 9.19
CA ARG A 147 2.04 6.84 8.40
C ARG A 147 0.94 7.63 9.08
N ILE A 148 1.16 8.93 9.25
CA ILE A 148 0.09 9.81 9.71
C ILE A 148 -0.85 10.03 8.52
N ASP A 149 -2.13 9.71 8.72
CA ASP A 149 -3.17 10.09 7.77
C ASP A 149 -3.56 11.55 8.07
N TRP A 150 -2.85 12.46 7.41
CA TRP A 150 -3.01 13.91 7.62
C TRP A 150 -4.44 14.41 7.34
N PRO A 151 -5.13 13.96 6.25
CA PRO A 151 -6.53 14.26 6.04
C PRO A 151 -7.43 13.85 7.20
N VAL A 152 -7.34 12.61 7.64
CA VAL A 152 -8.13 12.09 8.78
C VAL A 152 -7.81 12.85 10.07
N LEU A 153 -6.55 13.16 10.32
CA LEU A 153 -6.14 13.95 11.49
C LEU A 153 -6.66 15.39 11.41
N ALA A 154 -6.69 15.99 10.21
CA ALA A 154 -7.25 17.32 10.01
C ALA A 154 -8.76 17.35 10.28
N ASP A 155 -9.49 16.33 9.82
CA ASP A 155 -10.94 16.18 10.08
C ASP A 155 -11.23 15.94 11.57
N TRP A 156 -10.39 15.12 12.22
CA TRP A 156 -10.46 14.93 13.67
C TRP A 156 -10.25 16.24 14.43
N ALA A 157 -9.27 17.06 14.04
CA ALA A 157 -9.01 18.36 14.65
C ALA A 157 -10.13 19.37 14.35
N ARG A 158 -10.70 19.32 13.13
CA ARG A 158 -11.82 20.19 12.71
C ARG A 158 -13.05 19.97 13.58
N ALA A 159 -13.38 18.73 13.89
CA ALA A 159 -14.51 18.38 14.76
C ALA A 159 -14.33 18.88 16.22
N ARG A 160 -13.10 19.24 16.63
CA ARG A 160 -12.74 19.61 18.01
C ARG A 160 -12.15 21.02 18.14
N TRP A 161 -12.31 21.89 17.16
CA TRP A 161 -11.72 23.23 17.22
C TRP A 161 -12.25 24.13 18.35
N HIS A 162 -13.41 23.80 18.88
CA HIS A 162 -13.97 24.45 20.06
C HIS A 162 -13.21 24.09 21.36
N GLU A 163 -12.37 23.06 21.33
CA GLU A 163 -11.53 22.61 22.44
C GLU A 163 -10.14 23.25 22.36
N PRO A 164 -9.44 23.41 23.50
CA PRO A 164 -8.07 23.92 23.53
C PRO A 164 -7.06 22.83 23.08
N LEU A 165 -7.06 22.50 21.79
CA LEU A 165 -6.17 21.49 21.22
C LEU A 165 -4.70 21.93 21.32
N GLY A 166 -3.87 21.04 21.87
CA GLY A 166 -2.42 21.14 21.93
C GLY A 166 -1.69 20.06 21.14
N VAL A 167 -0.36 20.08 21.20
CA VAL A 167 0.49 19.07 20.54
C VAL A 167 0.22 17.67 21.08
N ALA A 168 -0.06 17.53 22.37
CA ALA A 168 -0.34 16.24 23.00
C ALA A 168 -1.63 15.60 22.46
N ASP A 169 -2.66 16.40 22.22
CA ASP A 169 -3.94 15.91 21.70
C ASP A 169 -3.80 15.41 20.26
N LEU A 170 -3.10 16.19 19.41
CA LEU A 170 -2.80 15.80 18.05
C LEU A 170 -1.92 14.55 17.99
N ALA A 171 -0.93 14.46 18.87
CA ALA A 171 -0.06 13.30 18.97
C ALA A 171 -0.84 12.05 19.41
N GLY A 172 -1.71 12.19 20.40
CA GLY A 172 -2.60 11.10 20.85
C GLY A 172 -3.52 10.61 19.75
N ALA A 173 -4.12 11.52 18.99
CA ALA A 173 -4.96 11.18 17.84
C ALA A 173 -4.19 10.44 16.72
N ALA A 174 -2.89 10.79 16.55
CA ALA A 174 -1.99 10.10 15.62
C ALA A 174 -1.33 8.84 16.22
N CYS A 175 -1.66 8.46 17.46
CA CYS A 175 -1.02 7.37 18.21
C CYS A 175 0.52 7.51 18.31
N LEU A 176 1.00 8.72 18.55
CA LEU A 176 2.41 9.08 18.68
C LEU A 176 2.67 9.80 20.01
N SER A 177 3.95 9.82 20.44
CA SER A 177 4.35 10.75 21.51
C SER A 177 4.39 12.19 20.96
N PRO A 178 4.24 13.22 21.85
CA PRO A 178 4.31 14.63 21.42
C PRO A 178 5.59 14.99 20.65
N SER A 179 6.74 14.43 21.07
CA SER A 179 8.03 14.64 20.39
C SER A 179 8.09 14.02 19.01
N GLN A 180 7.60 12.78 18.88
CA GLN A 180 7.51 12.09 17.59
C GLN A 180 6.57 12.82 16.63
N PHE A 181 5.39 13.21 17.10
CA PHE A 181 4.44 13.98 16.30
C PHE A 181 5.02 15.33 15.84
N ALA A 182 5.66 16.07 16.74
CA ALA A 182 6.28 17.36 16.41
C ALA A 182 7.40 17.20 15.36
N GLN A 183 8.20 16.12 15.44
CA GLN A 183 9.22 15.83 14.44
C GLN A 183 8.58 15.47 13.09
N ARG A 184 7.60 14.57 13.09
CA ARG A 184 6.89 14.16 11.87
C ARG A 184 6.19 15.33 11.18
N CYS A 185 5.61 16.23 11.96
CA CYS A 185 4.98 17.44 11.42
C CYS A 185 5.97 18.34 10.69
N ARG A 186 7.19 18.48 11.22
CA ARG A 186 8.26 19.22 10.51
C ARG A 186 8.70 18.50 9.24
N ASP A 187 8.90 17.19 9.31
CA ASP A 187 9.42 16.38 8.21
C ASP A 187 8.42 16.25 7.06
N GLU A 188 7.13 16.05 7.36
CA GLU A 188 6.09 15.72 6.40
C GLU A 188 5.24 16.93 5.97
N GLN A 189 5.05 17.93 6.86
CA GLN A 189 4.26 19.12 6.58
C GLN A 189 5.12 20.39 6.43
N GLY A 190 6.44 20.28 6.64
CA GLY A 190 7.36 21.42 6.55
C GLY A 190 7.20 22.48 7.64
N MET A 191 6.42 22.20 8.70
CA MET A 191 6.10 23.17 9.74
C MET A 191 5.88 22.52 11.10
N GLY A 192 5.95 23.32 12.18
CA GLY A 192 5.66 22.82 13.54
C GLY A 192 4.18 22.51 13.74
N ALA A 193 3.87 21.57 14.65
CA ALA A 193 2.52 21.06 14.90
C ALA A 193 1.46 22.14 15.18
N MET A 194 1.79 23.14 16.02
CA MET A 194 0.85 24.22 16.32
C MET A 194 0.70 25.20 15.14
N HIS A 195 1.72 25.31 14.29
CA HIS A 195 1.62 26.08 13.05
C HIS A 195 0.69 25.36 12.05
N TRP A 196 0.86 24.06 11.89
CA TRP A 196 -0.03 23.22 11.08
C TRP A 196 -1.49 23.31 11.54
N LEU A 197 -1.77 23.16 12.83
CA LEU A 197 -3.12 23.33 13.37
C LEU A 197 -3.69 24.73 13.10
N ARG A 198 -2.86 25.77 13.26
CA ARG A 198 -3.26 27.15 12.99
C ARG A 198 -3.56 27.37 11.51
N SER A 199 -2.77 26.79 10.60
CA SER A 199 -2.99 26.91 9.15
C SER A 199 -4.33 26.25 8.74
N LEU A 200 -4.68 25.10 9.32
CA LEU A 200 -5.98 24.46 9.09
C LEU A 200 -7.15 25.33 9.57
N ARG A 201 -7.06 25.88 10.79
CA ARG A 201 -8.08 26.78 11.33
C ARG A 201 -8.26 28.01 10.46
N LEU A 202 -7.17 28.57 9.95
CA LEU A 202 -7.19 29.77 9.12
C LEU A 202 -7.77 29.48 7.72
N ALA A 203 -7.45 28.34 7.11
CA ALA A 203 -8.02 27.92 5.85
C ALA A 203 -9.55 27.80 5.96
N HIS A 204 -10.04 27.11 6.97
CA HIS A 204 -11.48 26.98 7.19
C HIS A 204 -12.16 28.29 7.53
N ALA A 205 -11.50 29.17 8.31
CA ALA A 205 -12.03 30.51 8.58
C ALA A 205 -12.20 31.33 7.30
N ARG A 206 -11.29 31.20 6.33
CA ARG A 206 -11.42 31.86 5.03
C ARG A 206 -12.63 31.32 4.25
N GLU A 207 -12.84 30.02 4.24
CA GLU A 207 -13.99 29.38 3.60
C GLU A 207 -15.32 29.90 4.17
N LEU A 208 -15.46 29.89 5.51
CA LEU A 208 -16.63 30.40 6.20
C LEU A 208 -16.89 31.90 5.91
N ARG A 209 -15.81 32.70 5.87
CA ARG A 209 -15.91 34.14 5.56
C ARG A 209 -16.29 34.38 4.10
N LEU A 210 -15.81 33.59 3.16
CA LEU A 210 -16.23 33.63 1.75
C LEU A 210 -17.70 33.23 1.61
N GLY A 211 -18.20 32.29 2.44
CA GLY A 211 -19.62 31.94 2.54
C GLY A 211 -20.52 32.97 3.22
N GLY A 212 -19.99 34.17 3.57
CA GLY A 212 -20.76 35.28 4.15
C GLY A 212 -20.96 35.21 5.67
N MET A 213 -20.34 34.24 6.37
CA MET A 213 -20.48 34.13 7.84
C MET A 213 -19.82 35.31 8.56
N SER A 214 -20.41 35.77 9.64
CA SER A 214 -19.89 36.90 10.45
C SER A 214 -18.50 36.57 11.05
N VAL A 215 -17.67 37.60 11.29
CA VAL A 215 -16.32 37.42 11.92
C VAL A 215 -16.48 36.81 13.31
N ALA A 216 -17.48 37.23 14.07
CA ALA A 216 -17.72 36.72 15.43
C ALA A 216 -18.06 35.23 15.43
N GLU A 217 -18.94 34.80 14.56
CA GLU A 217 -19.35 33.42 14.43
C GLU A 217 -18.22 32.52 13.85
N THR A 218 -17.51 33.02 12.84
CA THR A 218 -16.31 32.36 12.30
C THR A 218 -15.25 32.16 13.40
N ALA A 219 -14.96 33.17 14.23
CA ALA A 219 -14.01 33.04 15.33
C ALA A 219 -14.43 31.95 16.32
N ARG A 220 -15.71 31.91 16.69
CA ARG A 220 -16.27 30.88 17.57
C ARG A 220 -16.13 29.48 16.98
N LEU A 221 -16.50 29.27 15.71
CA LEU A 221 -16.47 27.98 15.04
C LEU A 221 -15.05 27.47 14.74
N THR A 222 -14.08 28.35 14.61
CA THR A 222 -12.70 27.99 14.28
C THR A 222 -11.75 28.04 15.48
N GLY A 223 -12.30 28.20 16.70
CA GLY A 223 -11.55 28.17 17.95
C GLY A 223 -10.62 29.35 18.19
N TYR A 224 -10.90 30.50 17.57
CA TYR A 224 -10.23 31.77 17.91
C TYR A 224 -10.85 32.40 19.15
N ARG A 225 -9.99 32.91 20.04
CA ARG A 225 -10.43 33.48 21.32
C ARG A 225 -11.30 34.76 21.17
N SER A 226 -11.15 35.46 20.04
CA SER A 226 -11.92 36.66 19.76
C SER A 226 -11.99 36.97 18.27
N PRO A 227 -12.99 37.75 17.83
CA PRO A 227 -13.07 38.27 16.45
C PRO A 227 -11.82 39.05 16.04
N SER A 228 -11.23 39.81 16.96
CA SER A 228 -10.01 40.60 16.72
C SER A 228 -8.79 39.69 16.48
N ALA A 229 -8.67 38.57 17.22
CA ALA A 229 -7.62 37.58 17.02
C ALA A 229 -7.73 36.90 15.65
N LEU A 230 -8.94 36.55 15.22
CA LEU A 230 -9.18 36.02 13.87
C LEU A 230 -8.83 37.05 12.80
N THR A 231 -9.28 38.31 12.94
CA THR A 231 -8.99 39.37 11.97
C THR A 231 -7.48 39.59 11.83
N ALA A 232 -6.75 39.61 12.94
CA ALA A 232 -5.30 39.72 12.92
C ALA A 232 -4.61 38.52 12.23
N ALA A 233 -5.16 37.32 12.41
CA ALA A 233 -4.63 36.11 11.75
C ALA A 233 -4.93 36.07 10.22
N LEU A 234 -6.08 36.60 9.80
CA LEU A 234 -6.46 36.66 8.38
C LEU A 234 -5.65 37.68 7.56
N ARG A 235 -5.07 38.69 8.23
CA ARG A 235 -4.26 39.75 7.60
C ARG A 235 -2.79 39.37 7.39
N ARG A 236 -2.32 38.30 8.03
CA ARG A 236 -0.95 37.77 7.89
C ARG A 236 -0.86 36.75 6.75
#